data_48401def82b4dcc54c14c26f222ec628
#
_entry.id   48401def82b4dcc54c14c26f222ec628
#
_cell.length_a   1.000
_cell.length_b   1.000
_cell.length_c   1.000
_cell.angle_alpha   90.00
_cell.angle_beta   90.00
_cell.angle_gamma   90.00
#
_symmetry.space_group_name_H-M   'P 1'
#
loop_
_entity.id
_entity.type
_entity.pdbx_description
1 polymer ?
#
loop_
_entity_poly.entity_id
_entity_poly.type
_entity_poly.pdbx_seq_one_letter_code
_entity_poly.pdbx_strand_id
1 'polypeptide(L)'
;HARRRDTNNRVANVKPGNSENMKITICFTVLAVLGFSCVAVAQTHNYFFGARIPYDSLANQTTVIQSGSFLRVKSLNIDYPSKGQRGRNITAIYVYDRLGGGRGGFASITRGGIGQNFTRINLKTQRGNGMNFQVEIYGR
;
A
#
# COMPACT_ATOMS: atom_id res chain seq x y z
N HIS A 1 29.44 85.64 -32.51
CA HIS A 1 29.62 84.74 -31.37
C HIS A 1 28.54 83.69 -31.38
N ALA A 2 28.83 82.55 -31.97
CA ALA A 2 27.97 81.40 -31.96
C ALA A 2 28.48 80.39 -30.93
N ARG A 3 27.68 80.10 -29.91
CA ARG A 3 27.95 79.12 -28.87
C ARG A 3 27.31 77.77 -29.34
N ARG A 4 28.13 76.81 -29.73
CA ARG A 4 27.70 75.44 -29.98
C ARG A 4 27.32 74.78 -28.64
N ARG A 5 26.12 74.23 -28.54
CA ARG A 5 25.73 73.32 -27.46
C ARG A 5 25.98 71.90 -27.96
N ASP A 6 26.93 71.23 -27.37
CA ASP A 6 27.10 69.82 -27.54
C ASP A 6 26.03 69.07 -26.76
N THR A 7 25.11 68.44 -27.47
CA THR A 7 24.17 67.49 -26.88
C THR A 7 24.84 66.14 -26.77
N ASN A 8 25.35 65.80 -25.56
CA ASN A 8 25.83 64.50 -25.22
C ASN A 8 24.66 63.48 -25.25
N ASN A 9 24.60 62.72 -26.33
CA ASN A 9 23.70 61.59 -26.50
C ASN A 9 24.23 60.40 -25.65
N ARG A 10 23.81 60.30 -24.38
CA ARG A 10 24.05 59.11 -23.59
C ARG A 10 23.16 58.00 -24.13
N VAL A 11 23.71 57.20 -25.02
CA VAL A 11 23.14 55.92 -25.33
C VAL A 11 23.22 55.02 -24.08
N ALA A 12 22.09 54.83 -23.40
CA ALA A 12 21.97 53.90 -22.32
C ALA A 12 22.23 52.50 -22.86
N ASN A 13 23.35 51.93 -22.44
CA ASN A 13 23.73 50.56 -22.72
C ASN A 13 22.81 49.63 -21.90
N VAL A 14 21.69 49.25 -22.51
CA VAL A 14 20.81 48.24 -21.95
C VAL A 14 21.52 46.91 -22.16
N LYS A 15 22.10 46.36 -21.07
CA LYS A 15 22.60 45.01 -21.04
C LYS A 15 21.46 44.04 -21.41
N PRO A 16 21.63 43.13 -22.38
CA PRO A 16 20.67 42.04 -22.56
C PRO A 16 20.79 41.08 -21.38
N GLY A 17 19.97 41.37 -20.37
CA GLY A 17 19.93 40.57 -19.17
C GLY A 17 19.02 39.38 -19.30
N ASN A 18 19.55 38.21 -19.03
CA ASN A 18 18.84 37.07 -18.39
C ASN A 18 17.90 36.16 -19.19
N SER A 19 17.84 36.23 -20.54
CA SER A 19 17.00 35.25 -21.23
C SER A 19 17.57 33.83 -21.16
N GLU A 20 18.88 33.69 -21.18
CA GLU A 20 19.55 32.39 -21.08
C GLU A 20 19.45 31.80 -19.66
N ASN A 21 19.66 32.61 -18.62
CA ASN A 21 19.53 32.18 -17.24
C ASN A 21 18.09 31.79 -16.89
N MET A 22 17.11 32.50 -17.47
CA MET A 22 15.69 32.18 -17.29
C MET A 22 15.32 30.88 -17.97
N LYS A 23 15.85 30.59 -19.16
CA LYS A 23 15.64 29.31 -19.85
C LYS A 23 16.27 28.15 -19.09
N ILE A 24 17.47 28.32 -18.55
CA ILE A 24 18.17 27.34 -17.73
C ILE A 24 17.37 27.06 -16.43
N THR A 25 16.91 28.11 -15.76
CA THR A 25 16.11 27.98 -14.52
C THR A 25 14.79 27.23 -14.79
N ILE A 26 14.09 27.53 -15.88
CA ILE A 26 12.86 26.84 -16.28
C ILE A 26 13.15 25.36 -16.59
N CYS A 27 14.24 25.04 -17.28
CA CYS A 27 14.63 23.66 -17.55
C CYS A 27 14.92 22.88 -16.26
N PHE A 28 15.62 23.46 -15.28
CA PHE A 28 15.88 22.82 -13.99
C PHE A 28 14.62 22.61 -13.18
N THR A 29 13.69 23.55 -13.18
CA THR A 29 12.40 23.40 -12.46
C THR A 29 11.51 22.35 -13.10
N VAL A 30 11.43 22.28 -14.44
CA VAL A 30 10.68 21.24 -15.16
C VAL A 30 11.30 19.85 -14.93
N LEU A 31 12.63 19.74 -14.94
CA LEU A 31 13.31 18.47 -14.67
C LEU A 31 13.10 17.99 -13.22
N ALA A 32 13.08 18.91 -12.26
CA ALA A 32 12.81 18.60 -10.85
C ALA A 32 11.36 18.13 -10.61
N VAL A 33 10.39 18.68 -11.37
CA VAL A 33 8.99 18.26 -11.27
C VAL A 33 8.76 16.90 -11.93
N LEU A 34 9.45 16.60 -13.02
CA LEU A 34 9.37 15.28 -13.69
C LEU A 34 10.07 14.15 -12.90
N GLY A 35 11.03 14.50 -12.02
CA GLY A 35 11.75 13.53 -11.19
C GLY A 35 10.96 13.00 -9.98
N PHE A 36 9.81 13.59 -9.66
CA PHE A 36 8.91 13.06 -8.61
C PHE A 36 8.03 11.96 -9.21
N SER A 37 8.67 10.88 -9.67
CA SER A 37 7.96 9.63 -9.94
C SER A 37 7.38 9.15 -8.63
N CYS A 38 6.07 9.35 -8.45
CA CYS A 38 5.33 8.77 -7.34
C CYS A 38 5.46 7.25 -7.44
N VAL A 39 6.35 6.67 -6.64
CA VAL A 39 6.42 5.22 -6.47
C VAL A 39 5.13 4.82 -5.78
N ALA A 40 4.15 4.38 -6.56
CA ALA A 40 2.95 3.76 -6.02
C ALA A 40 3.40 2.46 -5.34
N VAL A 41 3.62 2.50 -4.03
CA VAL A 41 3.83 1.30 -3.23
C VAL A 41 2.50 0.54 -3.26
N ALA A 42 2.48 -0.61 -3.94
CA ALA A 42 1.34 -1.50 -3.92
C ALA A 42 1.17 -1.99 -2.48
N GLN A 43 0.19 -1.46 -1.79
CA GLN A 43 -0.12 -1.86 -0.42
C GLN A 43 -0.76 -3.24 -0.46
N THR A 44 -0.07 -4.23 0.12
CA THR A 44 -0.62 -5.58 0.32
C THR A 44 -1.22 -5.67 1.71
N HIS A 45 -2.39 -6.31 1.83
CA HIS A 45 -3.08 -6.53 3.10
C HIS A 45 -2.79 -7.95 3.60
N ASN A 46 -1.49 -8.26 3.78
CA ASN A 46 -1.07 -9.51 4.40
C ASN A 46 -1.05 -9.34 5.92
N TYR A 47 -1.50 -10.37 6.64
CA TYR A 47 -1.53 -10.40 8.10
C TYR A 47 -0.78 -11.63 8.60
N PHE A 48 0.14 -11.43 9.55
CA PHE A 48 0.95 -12.47 10.14
C PHE A 48 0.79 -12.42 11.64
N PHE A 49 0.26 -13.50 12.22
CA PHE A 49 0.09 -13.66 13.66
C PHE A 49 0.96 -14.81 14.15
N GLY A 50 1.79 -14.57 15.15
CA GLY A 50 2.76 -15.55 15.66
C GLY A 50 3.89 -15.80 14.68
N ALA A 51 4.64 -16.89 14.91
CA ALA A 51 5.76 -17.29 14.05
C ALA A 51 5.85 -18.82 13.96
N ARG A 52 6.36 -19.30 12.83
CA ARG A 52 6.69 -20.71 12.64
C ARG A 52 7.77 -21.13 13.65
N ILE A 53 7.60 -22.27 14.25
CA ILE A 53 8.56 -22.88 15.18
C ILE A 53 9.00 -24.26 14.65
N PRO A 54 10.15 -24.80 15.10
CA PRO A 54 10.55 -26.16 14.73
C PRO A 54 9.45 -27.18 15.04
N TYR A 55 9.27 -28.13 14.13
CA TYR A 55 8.30 -29.22 14.21
C TYR A 55 6.81 -28.81 14.10
N ASP A 56 6.49 -27.55 13.81
CA ASP A 56 5.14 -27.22 13.42
C ASP A 56 4.85 -27.66 11.96
N SER A 57 3.62 -27.93 11.67
CA SER A 57 3.16 -28.28 10.33
C SER A 57 1.91 -27.53 9.97
N LEU A 58 1.59 -27.48 8.68
CA LEU A 58 0.36 -26.89 8.19
C LEU A 58 -0.83 -27.67 8.75
N ALA A 59 -1.61 -27.05 9.62
CA ALA A 59 -2.77 -27.63 10.26
C ALA A 59 -4.05 -27.41 9.44
N ASN A 60 -4.17 -26.26 8.80
CA ASN A 60 -5.28 -25.94 7.91
C ASN A 60 -4.89 -24.89 6.86
N GLN A 61 -5.44 -25.01 5.66
CA GLN A 61 -5.35 -24.00 4.61
C GLN A 61 -6.73 -23.77 4.01
N THR A 62 -7.14 -22.52 3.93
CA THR A 62 -8.45 -22.16 3.40
C THR A 62 -8.30 -20.95 2.48
N THR A 63 -8.89 -21.02 1.29
CA THR A 63 -8.98 -19.88 0.38
C THR A 63 -10.40 -19.32 0.42
N VAL A 64 -10.51 -18.01 0.60
CA VAL A 64 -11.78 -17.29 0.65
C VAL A 64 -11.82 -16.26 -0.47
N ILE A 65 -12.75 -16.43 -1.38
CA ILE A 65 -13.01 -15.49 -2.47
C ILE A 65 -14.40 -14.91 -2.26
N GLN A 66 -14.48 -13.59 -2.22
CA GLN A 66 -15.75 -12.88 -2.07
C GLN A 66 -15.81 -11.74 -3.07
N SER A 67 -16.78 -11.76 -3.95
CA SER A 67 -17.01 -10.67 -4.90
C SER A 67 -17.43 -9.39 -4.20
N GLY A 68 -16.99 -8.25 -4.73
CA GLY A 68 -17.42 -6.94 -4.26
C GLY A 68 -18.93 -6.73 -4.42
N SER A 69 -19.45 -5.76 -3.68
CA SER A 69 -20.85 -5.34 -3.78
C SER A 69 -20.90 -3.83 -3.62
N PHE A 70 -21.62 -3.16 -4.51
CA PHE A 70 -21.63 -1.70 -4.55
C PHE A 70 -21.95 -1.11 -3.17
N LEU A 71 -21.06 -0.26 -2.67
CA LEU A 71 -21.13 0.43 -1.37
C LEU A 71 -21.32 -0.46 -0.13
N ARG A 72 -21.24 -1.78 -0.25
CA ARG A 72 -21.40 -2.70 0.87
C ARG A 72 -20.03 -3.21 1.37
N VAL A 73 -20.01 -3.55 2.64
CA VAL A 73 -18.92 -4.26 3.31
C VAL A 73 -19.46 -5.66 3.63
N LYS A 74 -18.70 -6.67 3.26
CA LYS A 74 -19.01 -8.07 3.58
C LYS A 74 -18.03 -8.58 4.63
N SER A 75 -18.50 -9.44 5.51
CA SER A 75 -17.70 -10.07 6.55
C SER A 75 -17.95 -11.57 6.57
N LEU A 76 -16.87 -12.34 6.74
CA LEU A 76 -16.91 -13.79 6.85
C LEU A 76 -16.04 -14.23 8.01
N ASN A 77 -16.51 -15.24 8.75
CA ASN A 77 -15.70 -15.89 9.81
C ASN A 77 -15.18 -17.24 9.30
N ILE A 78 -13.91 -17.50 9.59
CA ILE A 78 -13.29 -18.81 9.44
C ILE A 78 -13.07 -19.36 10.84
N ASP A 79 -13.57 -20.56 11.09
CA ASP A 79 -13.35 -21.28 12.34
C ASP A 79 -12.33 -22.41 12.10
N TYR A 80 -11.37 -22.53 13.01
CA TYR A 80 -10.47 -23.65 13.11
C TYR A 80 -10.51 -24.19 14.55
N PRO A 81 -10.52 -25.49 14.76
CA PRO A 81 -10.67 -26.55 13.75
C PRO A 81 -12.08 -26.56 13.14
N SER A 82 -12.21 -27.23 12.01
CA SER A 82 -13.52 -27.49 11.43
C SER A 82 -14.37 -28.32 12.41
N LYS A 83 -15.67 -28.11 12.34
CA LYS A 83 -16.62 -28.78 13.24
C LYS A 83 -16.37 -30.32 13.30
N GLY A 84 -16.19 -30.83 14.50
CA GLY A 84 -15.95 -32.25 14.75
C GLY A 84 -14.48 -32.68 14.65
N GLN A 85 -13.56 -31.77 14.33
CA GLN A 85 -12.12 -32.04 14.30
C GLN A 85 -11.42 -31.57 15.59
N ARG A 86 -10.29 -32.19 15.89
CA ARG A 86 -9.40 -31.73 16.97
C ARG A 86 -8.42 -30.70 16.41
N GLY A 87 -8.33 -29.55 17.08
CA GLY A 87 -7.34 -28.54 16.76
C GLY A 87 -5.97 -28.88 17.33
N ARG A 88 -4.92 -28.48 16.60
CA ARG A 88 -3.54 -28.48 17.08
C ARG A 88 -3.25 -27.15 17.78
N ASN A 89 -2.25 -27.14 18.68
CA ASN A 89 -1.78 -25.91 19.30
C ASN A 89 -1.20 -24.97 18.23
N ILE A 90 -1.85 -23.85 18.01
CA ILE A 90 -1.56 -22.92 16.91
C ILE A 90 -0.27 -22.16 17.21
N THR A 91 0.68 -22.18 16.28
CA THR A 91 1.96 -21.48 16.37
C THR A 91 2.00 -20.23 15.49
N ALA A 92 1.41 -20.31 14.29
CA ALA A 92 1.33 -19.20 13.36
C ALA A 92 0.03 -19.23 12.57
N ILE A 93 -0.46 -18.04 12.22
CA ILE A 93 -1.58 -17.84 11.31
C ILE A 93 -1.14 -16.79 10.27
N TYR A 94 -1.13 -17.18 9.00
CA TYR A 94 -0.79 -16.31 7.90
C TYR A 94 -2.00 -16.09 7.01
N VAL A 95 -2.28 -14.84 6.71
CA VAL A 95 -3.37 -14.44 5.83
C VAL A 95 -2.77 -13.64 4.69
N TYR A 96 -2.79 -14.23 3.49
CA TYR A 96 -2.26 -13.62 2.28
C TYR A 96 -3.37 -12.99 1.46
N ASP A 97 -3.21 -11.72 1.15
CA ASP A 97 -4.08 -11.02 0.20
C ASP A 97 -3.66 -11.37 -1.23
N ARG A 98 -4.55 -12.04 -1.95
CA ARG A 98 -4.36 -12.43 -3.34
C ARG A 98 -5.04 -11.48 -4.34
N LEU A 99 -5.74 -10.43 -3.85
CA LEU A 99 -6.44 -9.49 -4.72
C LEU A 99 -5.50 -8.44 -5.31
N GLY A 100 -4.46 -8.03 -4.57
CA GLY A 100 -3.50 -7.03 -4.99
C GLY A 100 -4.06 -5.61 -5.12
N GLY A 101 -3.17 -4.66 -5.44
CA GLY A 101 -3.56 -3.28 -5.75
C GLY A 101 -4.19 -2.50 -4.59
N GLY A 102 -3.93 -2.89 -3.33
CA GLY A 102 -4.49 -2.20 -2.15
C GLY A 102 -6.00 -2.36 -1.97
N ARG A 103 -6.65 -3.19 -2.79
CA ARG A 103 -8.11 -3.43 -2.74
C ARG A 103 -8.51 -4.59 -1.85
N GLY A 104 -7.54 -5.26 -1.22
CA GLY A 104 -7.77 -6.34 -0.26
C GLY A 104 -8.59 -5.90 0.93
N GLY A 105 -9.00 -6.86 1.75
CA GLY A 105 -9.80 -6.62 2.94
C GLY A 105 -8.95 -6.58 4.21
N PHE A 106 -9.62 -6.77 5.33
CA PHE A 106 -9.03 -6.79 6.66
C PHE A 106 -9.20 -8.18 7.28
N ALA A 107 -8.17 -8.66 7.97
CA ALA A 107 -8.21 -9.89 8.73
C ALA A 107 -7.93 -9.61 10.21
N SER A 108 -8.69 -10.23 11.10
CA SER A 108 -8.52 -10.12 12.54
C SER A 108 -8.89 -11.42 13.24
N ILE A 109 -8.16 -11.76 14.30
CA ILE A 109 -8.51 -12.87 15.18
C ILE A 109 -9.54 -12.35 16.17
N THR A 110 -10.72 -13.00 16.24
CA THR A 110 -11.81 -12.60 17.12
C THR A 110 -11.96 -13.53 18.32
N ARG A 111 -11.49 -14.78 18.23
CA ARG A 111 -11.48 -15.76 19.32
C ARG A 111 -10.30 -16.71 19.18
N GLY A 112 -9.77 -17.20 20.30
CA GLY A 112 -8.63 -18.11 20.30
C GLY A 112 -7.39 -17.49 19.69
N GLY A 113 -6.63 -18.25 18.90
CA GLY A 113 -5.43 -17.79 18.20
C GLY A 113 -4.17 -18.49 18.64
N ILE A 114 -3.06 -17.77 18.61
CA ILE A 114 -1.73 -18.33 18.92
C ILE A 114 -1.70 -18.92 20.34
N GLY A 115 -1.14 -20.12 20.45
CA GLY A 115 -1.07 -20.86 21.73
C GLY A 115 -2.36 -21.57 22.12
N GLN A 116 -3.42 -21.46 21.32
CA GLN A 116 -4.68 -22.16 21.52
C GLN A 116 -4.86 -23.26 20.48
N ASN A 117 -5.74 -24.21 20.75
CA ASN A 117 -6.09 -25.26 19.79
C ASN A 117 -7.29 -24.89 18.91
N PHE A 118 -7.73 -23.66 18.97
CA PHE A 118 -8.82 -23.12 18.15
C PHE A 118 -8.58 -21.65 17.82
N THR A 119 -9.19 -21.19 16.72
CA THR A 119 -9.24 -19.78 16.37
C THR A 119 -10.49 -19.46 15.55
N ARG A 120 -10.98 -18.24 15.70
CA ARG A 120 -11.94 -17.63 14.78
C ARG A 120 -11.32 -16.39 14.16
N ILE A 121 -11.20 -16.40 12.86
CA ILE A 121 -10.64 -15.30 12.06
C ILE A 121 -11.80 -14.62 11.33
N ASN A 122 -11.94 -13.32 11.55
CA ASN A 122 -12.88 -12.50 10.80
C ASN A 122 -12.19 -11.85 9.61
N LEU A 123 -12.72 -12.07 8.42
CA LEU A 123 -12.31 -11.45 7.17
C LEU A 123 -13.36 -10.45 6.75
N LYS A 124 -12.96 -9.22 6.43
CA LYS A 124 -13.86 -8.12 6.11
C LYS A 124 -13.40 -7.42 4.85
N THR A 125 -14.30 -7.21 3.87
CA THR A 125 -13.97 -6.48 2.66
C THR A 125 -13.87 -4.97 2.92
N GLN A 126 -13.14 -4.26 2.07
CA GLN A 126 -13.33 -2.81 1.95
C GLN A 126 -14.68 -2.52 1.30
N ARG A 127 -15.19 -1.31 1.52
CA ARG A 127 -16.48 -0.89 0.96
C ARG A 127 -16.42 -0.91 -0.58
N GLY A 128 -17.34 -1.63 -1.20
CA GLY A 128 -17.44 -1.78 -2.65
C GLY A 128 -16.50 -2.82 -3.25
N ASN A 129 -15.47 -3.25 -2.52
CA ASN A 129 -14.45 -4.18 -3.01
C ASN A 129 -14.79 -5.63 -2.62
N GLY A 130 -14.19 -6.57 -3.37
CA GLY A 130 -14.13 -7.98 -2.99
C GLY A 130 -12.99 -8.27 -2.03
N MET A 131 -12.77 -9.54 -1.76
CA MET A 131 -11.57 -10.07 -1.11
C MET A 131 -11.20 -11.42 -1.71
N ASN A 132 -9.89 -11.71 -1.70
CA ASN A 132 -9.35 -13.00 -2.05
C ASN A 132 -8.20 -13.29 -1.07
N PHE A 133 -8.51 -14.04 -0.02
CA PHE A 133 -7.55 -14.39 1.02
C PHE A 133 -7.22 -15.86 1.01
N GLN A 134 -5.94 -16.17 1.14
CA GLN A 134 -5.45 -17.48 1.50
C GLN A 134 -5.04 -17.44 2.97
N VAL A 135 -5.71 -18.23 3.79
CA VAL A 135 -5.44 -18.36 5.23
C VAL A 135 -4.75 -19.66 5.49
N GLU A 136 -3.60 -19.61 6.15
CA GLU A 136 -2.80 -20.77 6.55
C GLU A 136 -2.65 -20.77 8.05
N ILE A 137 -2.94 -21.91 8.68
CA ILE A 137 -2.84 -22.10 10.13
C ILE A 137 -1.80 -23.20 10.34
N TYR A 138 -0.77 -22.87 11.10
CA TYR A 138 0.30 -23.77 11.49
C TYR A 138 0.18 -24.14 12.96
N GLY A 139 0.53 -25.37 13.30
CA GLY A 139 0.47 -25.85 14.66
C GLY A 139 1.17 -27.21 14.86
N ARG A 140 1.28 -27.60 16.09
CA ARG A 140 1.87 -28.85 16.56
C ARG A 140 0.98 -29.57 17.58
#